data_bc8b29f1ffc8d6dacb5d2380b98976f1
#
_entry.id   bc8b29f1ffc8d6dacb5d2380b98976f1
#
_cell.length_a   1.000
_cell.length_b   1.000
_cell.length_c   1.000
_cell.angle_alpha   90.00
_cell.angle_beta   90.00
_cell.angle_gamma   90.00
#
_symmetry.space_group_name_H-M   'P 1'
#
loop_
_entity.id
_entity.type
_entity.pdbx_description
1 polymer ?
#
loop_
_entity_poly.entity_id
_entity_poly.type
_entity_poly.pdbx_seq_one_letter_code
_entity_poly.pdbx_strand_id
1 'polypeptide(L)'
;MKRSKDIESSENPFSLSIGDLMAGVLFLFVLLLASTMLDIQQKAEADAEIANQYNDIKAELFLDIAKEFRDDLASWNAVVDSTDLAVRFLTNESLDAKVSYFSKGSSIPNDSYKAILSDFFPRFMTIISDPRYRDAIEEIRIEGHTDSDGGYMYNINLSQSRAREVLNYCLKVSETMENNDDIMNWALYKITANGLSYSHPILNADGSENKDLSRRVEFKIRTNAEQQLEEIAKIRLK
;
A
#
# COMPACT_ATOMS: atom_id res chain seq x y z
N MET A 1 48.16 -45.79 65.27
CA MET A 1 48.55 -44.50 64.66
C MET A 1 48.54 -44.69 63.18
N LYS A 2 47.46 -44.30 62.43
CA LYS A 2 47.40 -44.28 60.93
C LYS A 2 47.62 -42.90 60.52
N ARG A 3 48.74 -42.63 59.81
CA ARG A 3 49.00 -41.35 59.11
C ARG A 3 48.10 -41.25 57.90
N SER A 4 47.24 -40.25 57.86
CA SER A 4 46.51 -39.84 56.70
C SER A 4 47.55 -39.21 55.73
N LYS A 5 47.61 -39.71 54.50
CA LYS A 5 48.33 -39.10 53.40
C LYS A 5 47.45 -38.04 52.79
N ASP A 6 47.79 -36.79 53.03
CA ASP A 6 47.25 -35.69 52.23
C ASP A 6 47.70 -35.85 50.79
N ILE A 7 46.75 -36.07 49.90
CA ILE A 7 46.97 -36.04 48.44
C ILE A 7 46.85 -34.58 48.07
N GLU A 8 48.01 -33.85 48.04
CA GLU A 8 48.11 -32.58 47.31
C GLU A 8 47.89 -32.88 45.83
N SER A 9 46.73 -32.50 45.31
CA SER A 9 46.51 -32.48 43.88
C SER A 9 47.38 -31.38 43.28
N SER A 10 48.52 -31.73 42.73
CA SER A 10 49.30 -30.81 41.95
C SER A 10 48.51 -30.38 40.71
N GLU A 11 47.88 -29.24 40.79
CA GLU A 11 47.22 -28.61 39.65
C GLU A 11 48.31 -28.37 38.57
N ASN A 12 48.09 -28.95 37.40
CA ASN A 12 49.04 -28.88 36.31
C ASN A 12 49.02 -27.41 35.76
N PRO A 13 50.12 -26.65 35.84
CA PRO A 13 50.16 -25.25 35.38
C PRO A 13 49.73 -25.06 33.89
N PHE A 14 49.87 -26.11 33.09
CA PHE A 14 49.47 -26.13 31.70
C PHE A 14 47.92 -26.17 31.54
N SER A 15 47.22 -26.87 32.45
CA SER A 15 45.73 -26.89 32.40
C SER A 15 45.13 -25.57 32.83
N LEU A 16 45.74 -24.81 33.73
CA LEU A 16 45.34 -23.45 34.11
C LEU A 16 45.53 -22.49 32.96
N SER A 17 46.68 -22.57 32.22
CA SER A 17 46.94 -21.72 31.07
C SER A 17 45.96 -21.96 29.91
N ILE A 18 45.56 -23.21 29.64
CA ILE A 18 44.55 -23.55 28.64
C ILE A 18 43.15 -23.06 29.09
N GLY A 19 42.83 -23.18 30.37
CA GLY A 19 41.57 -22.69 30.94
C GLY A 19 41.40 -21.17 30.75
N ASP A 20 42.46 -20.40 31.01
CA ASP A 20 42.47 -18.95 30.82
C ASP A 20 42.31 -18.56 29.34
N LEU A 21 43.03 -19.28 28.45
CA LEU A 21 42.86 -19.05 27.00
C LEU A 21 41.42 -19.34 26.53
N MET A 22 40.84 -20.47 26.99
CA MET A 22 39.45 -20.82 26.64
C MET A 22 38.45 -19.83 27.22
N ALA A 23 38.65 -19.34 28.47
CA ALA A 23 37.82 -18.30 29.06
C ALA A 23 37.91 -16.99 28.27
N GLY A 24 39.12 -16.58 27.84
CA GLY A 24 39.30 -15.40 27.01
C GLY A 24 38.57 -15.51 25.64
N VAL A 25 38.70 -16.65 24.98
CA VAL A 25 38.01 -16.91 23.70
C VAL A 25 36.50 -16.92 23.89
N LEU A 26 35.99 -17.57 24.95
CA LEU A 26 34.58 -17.59 25.28
C LEU A 26 34.04 -16.16 25.56
N PHE A 27 34.79 -15.37 26.30
CA PHE A 27 34.42 -13.97 26.57
C PHE A 27 34.33 -13.13 25.30
N LEU A 28 35.31 -13.25 24.39
CA LEU A 28 35.27 -12.60 23.08
C LEU A 28 34.05 -13.04 22.25
N PHE A 29 33.73 -14.34 22.28
CA PHE A 29 32.59 -14.89 21.58
C PHE A 29 31.26 -14.34 22.16
N VAL A 30 31.15 -14.27 23.50
CA VAL A 30 29.99 -13.68 24.16
C VAL A 30 29.85 -12.19 23.83
N LEU A 31 30.95 -11.43 23.78
CA LEU A 31 30.91 -10.03 23.38
C LEU A 31 30.48 -9.85 21.93
N LEU A 32 30.97 -10.70 21.03
CA LEU A 32 30.56 -10.70 19.62
C LEU A 32 29.05 -11.02 19.48
N LEU A 33 28.56 -12.02 20.19
CA LEU A 33 27.14 -12.35 20.21
C LEU A 33 26.31 -11.21 20.78
N ALA A 34 26.73 -10.59 21.87
CA ALA A 34 26.04 -9.46 22.46
C ALA A 34 25.99 -8.26 21.50
N SER A 35 27.12 -7.95 20.82
CA SER A 35 27.17 -6.90 19.81
C SER A 35 26.23 -7.18 18.64
N THR A 36 26.25 -8.41 18.10
CA THR A 36 25.36 -8.77 16.98
C THR A 36 23.89 -8.76 17.38
N MET A 37 23.56 -9.17 18.62
CA MET A 37 22.18 -9.08 19.14
C MET A 37 21.72 -7.63 19.28
N LEU A 38 22.57 -6.73 19.76
CA LEU A 38 22.24 -5.30 19.84
C LEU A 38 22.02 -4.69 18.46
N ASP A 39 22.87 -5.02 17.48
CA ASP A 39 22.71 -4.55 16.10
C ASP A 39 21.39 -5.02 15.48
N ILE A 40 21.02 -6.28 15.71
CA ILE A 40 19.77 -6.85 15.23
C ILE A 40 18.56 -6.18 15.91
N GLN A 41 18.66 -5.95 17.22
CA GLN A 41 17.58 -5.28 17.96
C GLN A 41 17.39 -3.84 17.49
N GLN A 42 18.46 -3.05 17.36
CA GLN A 42 18.39 -1.68 16.86
C GLN A 42 17.78 -1.59 15.46
N LYS A 43 18.17 -2.50 14.56
CA LYS A 43 17.57 -2.56 13.23
C LYS A 43 16.09 -2.91 13.29
N ALA A 44 15.70 -3.87 14.14
CA ALA A 44 14.30 -4.26 14.29
C ALA A 44 13.43 -3.13 14.87
N GLU A 45 13.96 -2.35 15.81
CA GLU A 45 13.30 -1.17 16.38
C GLU A 45 13.14 -0.06 15.32
N ALA A 46 14.19 0.23 14.54
CA ALA A 46 14.12 1.21 13.46
C ALA A 46 13.12 0.80 12.37
N ASP A 47 13.12 -0.48 11.96
CA ASP A 47 12.14 -1.01 10.99
C ASP A 47 10.70 -0.90 11.51
N ALA A 48 10.49 -1.17 12.81
CA ALA A 48 9.18 -1.05 13.44
C ALA A 48 8.70 0.40 13.53
N GLU A 49 9.61 1.34 13.81
CA GLU A 49 9.30 2.78 13.85
C GLU A 49 8.89 3.29 12.48
N ILE A 50 9.65 2.93 11.42
CA ILE A 50 9.30 3.24 10.04
C ILE A 50 7.92 2.68 9.70
N ALA A 51 7.64 1.41 10.00
CA ALA A 51 6.36 0.78 9.72
C ALA A 51 5.19 1.48 10.43
N ASN A 52 5.40 1.93 11.67
CA ASN A 52 4.38 2.66 12.44
C ASN A 52 4.11 4.04 11.83
N GLN A 53 5.14 4.83 11.52
CA GLN A 53 4.98 6.14 10.89
C GLN A 53 4.20 6.05 9.57
N TYR A 54 4.41 5.01 8.78
CA TYR A 54 3.67 4.80 7.54
C TYR A 54 2.22 4.40 7.75
N ASN A 55 1.96 3.54 8.73
CA ASN A 55 0.58 3.20 9.07
C ASN A 55 -0.20 4.42 9.55
N ASP A 56 0.45 5.32 10.29
CA ASP A 56 -0.14 6.57 10.76
C ASP A 56 -0.46 7.49 9.58
N ILE A 57 0.48 7.69 8.64
CA ILE A 57 0.25 8.50 7.43
C ILE A 57 -0.89 7.92 6.58
N LYS A 58 -0.91 6.60 6.38
CA LYS A 58 -1.97 5.91 5.65
C LYS A 58 -3.33 6.11 6.31
N ALA A 59 -3.38 5.99 7.65
CA ALA A 59 -4.60 6.17 8.42
C ALA A 59 -5.09 7.64 8.39
N GLU A 60 -4.20 8.61 8.54
CA GLU A 60 -4.53 10.03 8.46
C GLU A 60 -5.06 10.40 7.06
N LEU A 61 -4.37 9.96 6.01
CA LEU A 61 -4.79 10.20 4.64
C LEU A 61 -6.16 9.58 4.34
N PHE A 62 -6.40 8.34 4.81
CA PHE A 62 -7.72 7.71 4.72
C PHE A 62 -8.79 8.56 5.42
N LEU A 63 -8.53 9.04 6.62
CA LEU A 63 -9.48 9.84 7.39
C LEU A 63 -9.77 11.18 6.71
N ASP A 64 -8.75 11.86 6.15
CA ASP A 64 -8.92 13.11 5.43
C ASP A 64 -9.76 12.91 4.15
N ILE A 65 -9.48 11.87 3.37
CA ILE A 65 -10.27 11.51 2.18
C ILE A 65 -11.71 11.16 2.58
N ALA A 66 -11.88 10.30 3.57
CA ALA A 66 -13.22 9.87 4.01
C ALA A 66 -14.04 11.02 4.59
N LYS A 67 -13.40 11.98 5.26
CA LYS A 67 -14.04 13.18 5.79
C LYS A 67 -14.46 14.14 4.69
N GLU A 68 -13.57 14.38 3.73
CA GLU A 68 -13.82 15.30 2.61
C GLU A 68 -15.02 14.86 1.77
N PHE A 69 -15.09 13.58 1.44
CA PHE A 69 -16.11 13.06 0.53
C PHE A 69 -17.33 12.45 1.23
N ARG A 70 -17.43 12.54 2.55
CA ARG A 70 -18.49 11.90 3.35
C ARG A 70 -19.89 12.11 2.80
N ASP A 71 -20.21 13.35 2.44
CA ASP A 71 -21.55 13.73 2.02
C ASP A 71 -21.82 13.40 0.54
N ASP A 72 -20.78 13.16 -0.23
CA ASP A 72 -20.82 12.92 -1.67
C ASP A 72 -20.87 11.43 -2.02
N LEU A 73 -20.21 10.58 -1.22
CA LEU A 73 -19.99 9.15 -1.51
C LEU A 73 -21.30 8.41 -1.85
N ALA A 74 -22.36 8.66 -1.10
CA ALA A 74 -23.65 7.99 -1.33
C ALA A 74 -24.27 8.41 -2.68
N SER A 75 -24.21 9.70 -3.03
CA SER A 75 -24.73 10.24 -4.28
C SER A 75 -23.92 9.79 -5.49
N TRP A 76 -22.62 9.55 -5.30
CA TRP A 76 -21.70 9.07 -6.32
C TRP A 76 -21.66 7.54 -6.43
N ASN A 77 -22.40 6.81 -5.63
CA ASN A 77 -22.25 5.36 -5.49
C ASN A 77 -20.77 4.95 -5.32
N ALA A 78 -20.07 5.68 -4.45
CA ALA A 78 -18.65 5.49 -4.20
C ALA A 78 -18.39 5.10 -2.75
N VAL A 79 -17.25 4.45 -2.52
CA VAL A 79 -16.78 4.08 -1.18
C VAL A 79 -15.29 4.37 -1.05
N VAL A 80 -14.85 4.70 0.17
CA VAL A 80 -13.43 4.80 0.50
C VAL A 80 -13.02 3.52 1.21
N ASP A 81 -12.06 2.80 0.63
CA ASP A 81 -11.50 1.57 1.19
C ASP A 81 -10.24 1.87 1.99
N SER A 82 -10.26 1.53 3.29
CA SER A 82 -9.13 1.75 4.20
C SER A 82 -7.98 0.77 3.99
N THR A 83 -8.28 -0.43 3.51
CA THR A 83 -7.29 -1.49 3.32
C THR A 83 -6.38 -1.15 2.15
N ASP A 84 -7.00 -0.81 1.02
CA ASP A 84 -6.31 -0.50 -0.22
C ASP A 84 -5.97 0.99 -0.39
N LEU A 85 -6.45 1.86 0.52
CA LEU A 85 -6.38 3.31 0.41
C LEU A 85 -6.88 3.77 -0.97
N ALA A 86 -8.11 3.43 -1.28
CA ALA A 86 -8.71 3.65 -2.59
C ALA A 86 -10.10 4.29 -2.49
N VAL A 87 -10.41 5.18 -3.42
CA VAL A 87 -11.79 5.63 -3.67
C VAL A 87 -12.33 4.81 -4.83
N ARG A 88 -13.37 4.00 -4.57
CA ARG A 88 -14.00 3.10 -5.53
C ARG A 88 -15.33 3.68 -6.01
N PHE A 89 -15.45 3.88 -7.31
CA PHE A 89 -16.69 4.25 -7.98
C PHE A 89 -17.35 2.98 -8.51
N LEU A 90 -18.46 2.58 -7.88
CA LEU A 90 -19.12 1.29 -8.10
C LEU A 90 -20.29 1.44 -9.06
N THR A 91 -20.39 0.57 -10.06
CA THR A 91 -21.62 0.51 -10.86
C THR A 91 -22.70 -0.23 -10.09
N ASN A 92 -23.95 0.12 -10.31
CA ASN A 92 -25.09 -0.59 -9.74
C ASN A 92 -26.21 -0.64 -10.77
N GLU A 93 -26.35 -1.78 -11.45
CA GLU A 93 -27.39 -2.00 -12.44
C GLU A 93 -28.63 -2.67 -11.85
N SER A 94 -28.54 -3.15 -10.59
CA SER A 94 -29.58 -3.94 -9.92
C SER A 94 -30.58 -3.12 -9.11
N LEU A 95 -30.29 -1.83 -8.83
CA LEU A 95 -31.19 -0.94 -8.09
C LEU A 95 -32.15 -0.16 -9.02
N ASP A 96 -33.25 0.32 -8.46
CA ASP A 96 -34.22 1.17 -9.17
C ASP A 96 -33.58 2.45 -9.74
N ALA A 97 -32.51 2.94 -9.13
CA ALA A 97 -31.65 3.98 -9.66
C ALA A 97 -30.36 3.35 -10.21
N LYS A 98 -30.38 2.95 -11.49
CA LYS A 98 -29.20 2.38 -12.18
C LYS A 98 -28.08 3.40 -12.24
N VAL A 99 -26.99 3.14 -11.53
CA VAL A 99 -25.76 3.90 -11.63
C VAL A 99 -24.81 3.17 -12.58
N SER A 100 -24.56 3.79 -13.73
CA SER A 100 -23.56 3.30 -14.68
C SER A 100 -22.70 4.46 -15.12
N TYR A 101 -21.40 4.32 -15.05
CA TYR A 101 -20.43 5.35 -15.43
C TYR A 101 -20.03 5.29 -16.90
N PHE A 102 -20.28 4.14 -17.53
CA PHE A 102 -19.99 3.88 -18.95
C PHE A 102 -21.17 3.19 -19.60
N SER A 103 -21.43 3.50 -20.86
CA SER A 103 -22.33 2.66 -21.67
C SER A 103 -21.71 1.26 -21.86
N LYS A 104 -22.56 0.26 -22.10
CA LYS A 104 -22.12 -1.12 -22.29
C LYS A 104 -21.06 -1.23 -23.41
N GLY A 105 -19.90 -1.81 -23.09
CA GLY A 105 -18.78 -1.94 -24.02
C GLY A 105 -18.03 -0.64 -24.33
N SER A 106 -18.44 0.50 -23.76
CA SER A 106 -17.78 1.79 -23.93
C SER A 106 -16.69 2.02 -22.90
N SER A 107 -15.66 2.74 -23.28
CA SER A 107 -14.62 3.27 -22.39
C SER A 107 -14.77 4.74 -22.08
N ILE A 108 -15.71 5.44 -22.76
CA ILE A 108 -15.91 6.87 -22.58
C ILE A 108 -16.81 7.11 -21.37
N PRO A 109 -16.36 7.87 -20.35
CA PRO A 109 -17.20 8.25 -19.20
C PRO A 109 -18.44 9.00 -19.69
N ASN A 110 -19.62 8.66 -19.16
CA ASN A 110 -20.84 9.41 -19.44
C ASN A 110 -20.83 10.77 -18.73
N ASP A 111 -21.81 11.62 -19.06
CA ASP A 111 -21.84 12.99 -18.54
C ASP A 111 -22.04 13.06 -17.03
N SER A 112 -22.79 12.11 -16.44
CA SER A 112 -22.93 12.02 -14.98
C SER A 112 -21.59 11.71 -14.31
N TYR A 113 -20.83 10.76 -14.86
CA TYR A 113 -19.51 10.43 -14.31
C TYR A 113 -18.51 11.55 -14.51
N LYS A 114 -18.56 12.23 -15.65
CA LYS A 114 -17.72 13.44 -15.88
C LYS A 114 -17.99 14.53 -14.86
N ALA A 115 -19.27 14.77 -14.52
CA ALA A 115 -19.65 15.74 -13.49
C ALA A 115 -19.06 15.35 -12.12
N ILE A 116 -19.16 14.05 -11.75
CA ILE A 116 -18.53 13.52 -10.53
C ILE A 116 -17.02 13.72 -10.55
N LEU A 117 -16.35 13.34 -11.64
CA LEU A 117 -14.89 13.49 -11.76
C LEU A 117 -14.44 14.95 -11.71
N SER A 118 -15.25 15.88 -12.24
CA SER A 118 -14.96 17.32 -12.19
C SER A 118 -15.01 17.90 -10.77
N ASP A 119 -15.83 17.34 -9.90
CA ASP A 119 -15.89 17.72 -8.48
C ASP A 119 -14.86 16.94 -7.64
N PHE A 120 -14.80 15.63 -7.83
CA PHE A 120 -13.93 14.74 -7.07
C PHE A 120 -12.44 15.02 -7.28
N PHE A 121 -11.98 15.05 -8.54
CA PHE A 121 -10.55 15.00 -8.83
C PHE A 121 -9.76 16.21 -8.30
N PRO A 122 -10.23 17.46 -8.43
CA PRO A 122 -9.54 18.61 -7.85
C PRO A 122 -9.38 18.54 -6.33
N ARG A 123 -10.44 18.16 -5.63
CA ARG A 123 -10.46 18.02 -4.17
C ARG A 123 -9.55 16.87 -3.72
N PHE A 124 -9.60 15.75 -4.44
CA PHE A 124 -8.71 14.60 -4.20
C PHE A 124 -7.24 14.98 -4.36
N MET A 125 -6.90 15.69 -5.45
CA MET A 125 -5.53 16.15 -5.69
C MET A 125 -5.05 17.13 -4.62
N THR A 126 -5.92 18.01 -4.13
CA THR A 126 -5.60 18.94 -3.02
C THR A 126 -5.20 18.19 -1.75
N ILE A 127 -5.93 17.13 -1.40
CA ILE A 127 -5.62 16.32 -0.20
C ILE A 127 -4.29 15.60 -0.39
N ILE A 128 -4.13 14.84 -1.47
CA ILE A 128 -2.96 13.98 -1.64
C ILE A 128 -1.67 14.75 -1.92
N SER A 129 -1.76 15.98 -2.39
CA SER A 129 -0.60 16.87 -2.60
C SER A 129 -0.22 17.70 -1.36
N ASP A 130 -0.96 17.57 -0.25
CA ASP A 130 -0.60 18.21 1.01
C ASP A 130 0.83 17.78 1.43
N PRO A 131 1.68 18.71 1.90
CA PRO A 131 3.03 18.40 2.34
C PRO A 131 3.15 17.26 3.36
N ARG A 132 2.09 16.99 4.14
CA ARG A 132 2.04 15.87 5.08
C ARG A 132 2.11 14.50 4.39
N TYR A 133 1.58 14.39 3.15
CA TYR A 133 1.39 13.12 2.43
C TYR A 133 2.24 13.01 1.17
N ARG A 134 2.53 14.14 0.53
CA ARG A 134 3.14 14.25 -0.81
C ARG A 134 4.40 13.39 -0.97
N ASP A 135 5.28 13.40 0.03
CA ASP A 135 6.55 12.66 0.00
C ASP A 135 6.37 11.16 0.28
N ALA A 136 5.29 10.80 0.97
CA ALA A 136 4.97 9.41 1.26
C ALA A 136 4.25 8.72 0.10
N ILE A 137 3.72 9.45 -0.87
CA ILE A 137 3.00 8.88 -2.01
C ILE A 137 4.00 8.45 -3.09
N GLU A 138 4.00 7.16 -3.40
CA GLU A 138 4.79 6.57 -4.48
C GLU A 138 4.06 6.66 -5.82
N GLU A 139 2.78 6.26 -5.84
CA GLU A 139 2.00 6.15 -7.07
C GLU A 139 0.50 6.39 -6.80
N ILE A 140 -0.15 7.03 -7.76
CA ILE A 140 -1.60 7.22 -7.82
C ILE A 140 -2.10 6.40 -9.01
N ARG A 141 -2.87 5.34 -8.75
CA ARG A 141 -3.37 4.46 -9.80
C ARG A 141 -4.84 4.71 -10.07
N ILE A 142 -5.17 4.95 -11.32
CA ILE A 142 -6.54 4.84 -11.79
C ILE A 142 -6.69 3.42 -12.34
N GLU A 143 -7.41 2.56 -11.60
CA GLU A 143 -7.58 1.15 -11.94
C GLU A 143 -8.97 0.91 -12.51
N GLY A 144 -9.02 0.32 -13.72
CA GLY A 144 -10.28 -0.11 -14.34
C GLY A 144 -10.49 -1.61 -14.12
N HIS A 145 -11.69 -1.97 -13.69
CA HIS A 145 -12.10 -3.36 -13.45
C HIS A 145 -13.35 -3.70 -14.25
N THR A 146 -13.46 -4.97 -14.65
CA THR A 146 -14.65 -5.55 -15.26
C THR A 146 -15.18 -6.69 -14.41
N ASP A 147 -16.38 -7.17 -14.74
CA ASP A 147 -16.83 -8.49 -14.31
C ASP A 147 -16.24 -9.59 -15.22
N SER A 148 -16.55 -10.86 -14.89
CA SER A 148 -16.09 -12.03 -15.62
C SER A 148 -16.85 -12.30 -16.93
N ASP A 149 -17.81 -11.45 -17.31
CA ASP A 149 -18.51 -11.61 -18.58
C ASP A 149 -17.60 -11.27 -19.76
N GLY A 150 -17.50 -12.19 -20.73
CA GLY A 150 -16.65 -12.02 -21.90
C GLY A 150 -15.24 -12.60 -21.75
N GLY A 151 -14.45 -12.47 -22.81
CA GLY A 151 -13.08 -13.01 -22.84
C GLY A 151 -12.09 -12.11 -22.10
N TYR A 152 -11.05 -12.72 -21.50
CA TYR A 152 -10.04 -12.02 -20.73
C TYR A 152 -9.39 -10.87 -21.50
N MET A 153 -8.95 -11.09 -22.73
CA MET A 153 -8.29 -10.07 -23.56
C MET A 153 -9.23 -8.91 -23.95
N TYR A 154 -10.51 -9.18 -24.15
CA TYR A 154 -11.51 -8.15 -24.35
C TYR A 154 -11.63 -7.28 -23.09
N ASN A 155 -11.73 -7.90 -21.92
CA ASN A 155 -11.87 -7.20 -20.65
C ASN A 155 -10.60 -6.43 -20.24
N ILE A 156 -9.40 -6.94 -20.54
CA ILE A 156 -8.13 -6.19 -20.37
C ILE A 156 -8.16 -4.90 -21.20
N ASN A 157 -8.49 -5.00 -22.49
CA ASN A 157 -8.53 -3.85 -23.37
C ASN A 157 -9.61 -2.83 -22.92
N LEU A 158 -10.77 -3.30 -22.50
CA LEU A 158 -11.86 -2.45 -22.05
C LEU A 158 -11.51 -1.73 -20.74
N SER A 159 -11.01 -2.46 -19.74
CA SER A 159 -10.61 -1.89 -18.45
C SER A 159 -9.45 -0.90 -18.59
N GLN A 160 -8.45 -1.23 -19.41
CA GLN A 160 -7.33 -0.33 -19.71
C GLN A 160 -7.81 0.94 -20.42
N SER A 161 -8.70 0.82 -21.40
CA SER A 161 -9.24 1.98 -22.09
C SER A 161 -10.08 2.85 -21.15
N ARG A 162 -10.87 2.26 -20.25
CA ARG A 162 -11.65 3.01 -19.24
C ARG A 162 -10.76 3.80 -18.29
N ALA A 163 -9.75 3.16 -17.71
CA ALA A 163 -8.80 3.82 -16.83
C ALA A 163 -8.10 5.00 -17.54
N ARG A 164 -7.67 4.80 -18.79
CA ARG A 164 -7.05 5.84 -19.59
C ARG A 164 -7.99 7.01 -19.90
N GLU A 165 -9.24 6.74 -20.29
CA GLU A 165 -10.21 7.80 -20.59
C GLU A 165 -10.60 8.58 -19.32
N VAL A 166 -10.67 7.93 -18.16
CA VAL A 166 -10.86 8.61 -16.87
C VAL A 166 -9.66 9.52 -16.58
N LEU A 167 -8.43 9.02 -16.72
CA LEU A 167 -7.22 9.83 -16.54
C LEU A 167 -7.21 11.03 -17.49
N ASN A 168 -7.48 10.81 -18.78
CA ASN A 168 -7.54 11.89 -19.79
C ASN A 168 -8.53 12.98 -19.39
N TYR A 169 -9.69 12.57 -18.87
CA TYR A 169 -10.71 13.53 -18.43
C TYR A 169 -10.25 14.29 -17.18
N CYS A 170 -9.70 13.61 -16.18
CA CYS A 170 -9.16 14.21 -14.96
C CYS A 170 -8.06 15.24 -15.27
N LEU A 171 -7.15 14.93 -16.18
CA LEU A 171 -6.10 15.86 -16.59
C LEU A 171 -6.67 17.12 -17.25
N LYS A 172 -7.72 16.99 -18.10
CA LYS A 172 -8.40 18.16 -18.68
C LYS A 172 -9.11 19.01 -17.63
N VAL A 173 -9.71 18.39 -16.62
CA VAL A 173 -10.32 19.12 -15.49
C VAL A 173 -9.26 19.92 -14.75
N SER A 174 -8.10 19.33 -14.53
CA SER A 174 -7.03 20.00 -13.80
C SER A 174 -6.41 21.19 -14.56
N GLU A 175 -6.46 21.22 -15.89
CA GLU A 175 -6.06 22.40 -16.69
C GLU A 175 -6.90 23.66 -16.37
N THR A 176 -8.10 23.47 -15.80
CA THR A 176 -9.01 24.57 -15.43
C THR A 176 -8.83 25.05 -13.99
N MET A 177 -7.97 24.41 -13.21
CA MET A 177 -7.72 24.75 -11.81
C MET A 177 -6.69 25.89 -11.73
N GLU A 178 -7.02 26.93 -10.96
CA GLU A 178 -6.08 28.02 -10.67
C GLU A 178 -4.91 27.55 -9.79
N ASN A 179 -3.69 28.03 -10.06
CA ASN A 179 -2.46 27.75 -9.30
C ASN A 179 -2.09 26.26 -9.16
N ASN A 180 -2.37 25.46 -10.20
CA ASN A 180 -2.25 24.00 -10.14
C ASN A 180 -0.94 23.45 -10.70
N ASP A 181 -0.07 24.28 -11.26
CA ASP A 181 1.12 23.82 -11.99
C ASP A 181 2.04 22.93 -11.13
N ASP A 182 2.29 23.31 -9.87
CA ASP A 182 3.16 22.52 -8.99
C ASP A 182 2.53 21.17 -8.62
N ILE A 183 1.25 21.14 -8.30
CA ILE A 183 0.50 19.90 -7.99
C ILE A 183 0.48 18.98 -9.21
N MET A 184 0.18 19.54 -10.39
CA MET A 184 0.08 18.73 -11.61
C MET A 184 1.44 18.26 -12.11
N ASN A 185 2.47 19.09 -12.04
CA ASN A 185 3.83 18.67 -12.35
C ASN A 185 4.27 17.51 -11.47
N TRP A 186 3.99 17.57 -10.16
CA TRP A 186 4.24 16.46 -9.25
C TRP A 186 3.41 15.24 -9.61
N ALA A 187 2.10 15.40 -9.84
CA ALA A 187 1.17 14.32 -10.12
C ALA A 187 1.53 13.55 -11.41
N LEU A 188 1.99 14.22 -12.45
CA LEU A 188 2.36 13.59 -13.72
C LEU A 188 3.51 12.56 -13.58
N TYR A 189 4.33 12.68 -12.54
CA TYR A 189 5.36 11.67 -12.24
C TYR A 189 4.83 10.51 -11.37
N LYS A 190 3.60 10.61 -10.88
CA LYS A 190 3.03 9.66 -9.91
C LYS A 190 1.79 8.95 -10.42
N ILE A 191 1.03 9.58 -11.33
CA ILE A 191 -0.28 9.06 -11.75
C ILE A 191 -0.15 8.08 -12.91
N THR A 192 -0.85 6.95 -12.81
CA THR A 192 -0.90 5.90 -13.83
C THR A 192 -2.33 5.44 -14.08
N ALA A 193 -2.57 4.82 -15.25
CA ALA A 193 -3.85 4.23 -15.61
C ALA A 193 -3.66 2.74 -15.94
N ASN A 194 -4.37 1.86 -15.24
CA ASN A 194 -4.17 0.43 -15.26
C ASN A 194 -5.48 -0.32 -15.51
N GLY A 195 -5.49 -1.25 -16.46
CA GLY A 195 -6.61 -2.15 -16.70
C GLY A 195 -6.36 -3.51 -16.10
N LEU A 196 -7.23 -3.96 -15.20
CA LEU A 196 -7.07 -5.20 -14.45
C LEU A 196 -8.03 -6.31 -14.87
N SER A 197 -8.86 -6.06 -15.90
CA SER A 197 -9.86 -7.07 -16.33
C SER A 197 -10.73 -7.49 -15.13
N TYR A 198 -11.01 -8.78 -14.99
CA TYR A 198 -11.69 -9.40 -13.85
C TYR A 198 -10.72 -10.13 -12.91
N SER A 199 -9.44 -9.78 -12.88
CA SER A 199 -8.45 -10.45 -12.02
C SER A 199 -8.66 -10.21 -10.51
N HIS A 200 -9.41 -9.18 -10.14
CA HIS A 200 -9.73 -8.83 -8.75
C HIS A 200 -11.25 -8.66 -8.59
N PRO A 201 -12.04 -9.77 -8.68
CA PRO A 201 -13.48 -9.69 -8.52
C PRO A 201 -13.86 -9.37 -7.07
N ILE A 202 -14.95 -8.64 -6.89
CA ILE A 202 -15.58 -8.50 -5.58
C ILE A 202 -16.55 -9.68 -5.42
N LEU A 203 -16.46 -10.37 -4.29
CA LEU A 203 -17.27 -11.55 -4.02
C LEU A 203 -18.42 -11.25 -3.07
N ASN A 204 -19.53 -11.94 -3.27
CA ASN A 204 -20.64 -12.03 -2.35
C ASN A 204 -20.27 -12.92 -1.15
N ALA A 205 -21.09 -12.93 -0.11
CA ALA A 205 -20.87 -13.74 1.09
C ALA A 205 -20.85 -15.27 0.80
N ASP A 206 -21.46 -15.72 -0.29
CA ASP A 206 -21.47 -17.12 -0.74
C ASP A 206 -20.26 -17.50 -1.61
N GLY A 207 -19.32 -16.58 -1.84
CA GLY A 207 -18.13 -16.77 -2.66
C GLY A 207 -18.37 -16.58 -4.18
N SER A 208 -19.59 -16.31 -4.62
CA SER A 208 -19.87 -15.95 -6.01
C SER A 208 -19.40 -14.53 -6.33
N GLU A 209 -19.10 -14.23 -7.60
CA GLU A 209 -18.76 -12.89 -8.03
C GLU A 209 -19.98 -11.95 -7.91
N ASN A 210 -19.76 -10.79 -7.29
CA ASN A 210 -20.67 -9.66 -7.39
C ASN A 210 -20.29 -8.83 -8.63
N LYS A 211 -20.98 -9.10 -9.74
CA LYS A 211 -20.67 -8.45 -11.02
C LYS A 211 -20.83 -6.94 -11.00
N ASP A 212 -21.83 -6.43 -10.29
CA ASP A 212 -22.06 -5.01 -10.19
C ASP A 212 -20.91 -4.29 -9.49
N LEU A 213 -20.48 -4.78 -8.34
CA LEU A 213 -19.34 -4.22 -7.61
C LEU A 213 -18.00 -4.50 -8.30
N SER A 214 -17.89 -5.59 -9.07
CA SER A 214 -16.68 -5.90 -9.84
C SER A 214 -16.46 -4.90 -10.98
N ARG A 215 -17.54 -4.37 -11.60
CA ARG A 215 -17.47 -3.30 -12.61
C ARG A 215 -17.25 -1.94 -11.95
N ARG A 216 -16.03 -1.52 -11.78
CA ARG A 216 -15.67 -0.31 -11.06
C ARG A 216 -14.44 0.39 -11.62
N VAL A 217 -14.26 1.63 -11.21
CA VAL A 217 -13.01 2.37 -11.33
C VAL A 217 -12.53 2.74 -9.93
N GLU A 218 -11.26 2.52 -9.66
CA GLU A 218 -10.63 2.86 -8.39
C GLU A 218 -9.55 3.94 -8.60
N PHE A 219 -9.53 4.92 -7.68
CA PHE A 219 -8.40 5.81 -7.49
C PHE A 219 -7.64 5.31 -6.27
N LYS A 220 -6.58 4.55 -6.51
CA LYS A 220 -5.78 3.87 -5.48
C LYS A 220 -4.49 4.63 -5.24
N ILE A 221 -4.17 4.87 -3.97
CA ILE A 221 -2.92 5.51 -3.56
C ILE A 221 -1.97 4.43 -3.05
N ARG A 222 -0.79 4.38 -3.64
CA ARG A 222 0.32 3.59 -3.11
C ARG A 222 1.29 4.50 -2.39
N THR A 223 1.65 4.11 -1.19
CA THR A 223 2.67 4.80 -0.41
C THR A 223 4.00 4.05 -0.53
N ASN A 224 5.11 4.76 -0.39
CA ASN A 224 6.45 4.18 -0.36
C ASN A 224 6.67 3.23 0.85
N ALA A 225 5.76 3.26 1.83
CA ALA A 225 5.72 2.31 2.93
C ALA A 225 5.64 0.85 2.47
N GLU A 226 4.78 0.57 1.50
CA GLU A 226 4.61 -0.79 0.99
C GLU A 226 5.92 -1.30 0.38
N GLN A 227 6.62 -0.45 -0.36
CA GLN A 227 7.90 -0.78 -0.98
C GLN A 227 8.98 -1.03 0.09
N GLN A 228 9.07 -0.17 1.11
CA GLN A 228 10.04 -0.33 2.18
C GLN A 228 9.77 -1.56 3.04
N LEU A 229 8.50 -1.86 3.36
CA LEU A 229 8.12 -3.08 4.07
C LEU A 229 8.47 -4.35 3.25
N GLU A 230 8.27 -4.31 1.92
CA GLU A 230 8.68 -5.40 1.04
C GLU A 230 10.20 -5.57 1.00
N GLU A 231 10.97 -4.49 0.98
CA GLU A 231 12.43 -4.53 1.04
C GLU A 231 12.93 -5.11 2.36
N ILE A 232 12.37 -4.68 3.49
CA ILE A 232 12.65 -5.24 4.81
C ILE A 232 12.34 -6.74 4.84
N ALA A 233 11.18 -7.16 4.31
CA ALA A 233 10.80 -8.56 4.25
C ALA A 233 11.76 -9.39 3.37
N LYS A 234 12.20 -8.87 2.23
CA LYS A 234 13.17 -9.53 1.33
C LYS A 234 14.56 -9.70 1.98
N ILE A 235 14.98 -8.74 2.80
CA ILE A 235 16.27 -8.81 3.52
C ILE A 235 16.20 -9.89 4.61
N ARG A 236 15.07 -10.07 5.28
CA ARG A 236 14.87 -11.10 6.32
C ARG A 236 14.80 -12.54 5.79
N LEU A 237 14.48 -12.72 4.51
CA LEU A 237 14.38 -14.04 3.88
C LEU A 237 15.69 -14.52 3.23
N LYS A 238 16.74 -13.71 3.24
CA LYS A 238 18.11 -14.05 2.81
C LYS A 238 19.02 -14.35 4.00
#